data_72e01bf1b53de05e9c0fc82f51d2e4d5
#
_entry.id   72e01bf1b53de05e9c0fc82f51d2e4d5
#
_cell.length_a   1.000
_cell.length_b   1.000
_cell.length_c   1.000
_cell.angle_alpha   90.00
_cell.angle_beta   90.00
_cell.angle_gamma   90.00
#
_symmetry.space_group_name_H-M   'P 1'
#
loop_
_entity.id
_entity.type
_entity.pdbx_description
1 polymer ?
#
loop_
_entity_poly.entity_id
_entity_poly.type
_entity_poly.pdbx_seq_one_letter_code
_entity_poly.pdbx_strand_id
1 'polypeptide(L)'
;MKSLEENKPVIFCGDLNVAHKEEDLANPSSNKTTKSRPGNAGFTDEEREGFDNIINAGFIDTFREYHKGNGHYTWWSYMGGARARNVGWRIDYFCISPSLKSIMTDSSILPEVMGSDHCPIVLNIN
;
A
#
# COMPACT_ATOMS: atom_id res chain seq x y z
N MET A 1 4.20 -5.15 -16.19
CA MET A 1 2.75 -5.24 -15.91
C MET A 1 1.89 -4.90 -17.10
N LYS A 2 2.12 -3.76 -17.74
CA LYS A 2 1.32 -3.36 -18.90
C LYS A 2 1.43 -4.35 -20.07
N SER A 3 2.61 -4.91 -20.28
CA SER A 3 2.78 -5.91 -21.35
C SER A 3 1.99 -7.19 -21.08
N LEU A 4 1.84 -7.59 -19.82
CA LEU A 4 0.99 -8.72 -19.46
C LEU A 4 -0.49 -8.37 -19.64
N GLU A 5 -0.84 -7.12 -19.34
CA GLU A 5 -2.22 -6.63 -19.44
C GLU A 5 -2.73 -6.63 -20.89
N GLU A 6 -1.85 -6.51 -21.86
CA GLU A 6 -2.23 -6.60 -23.29
C GLU A 6 -2.91 -7.92 -23.62
N ASN A 7 -2.57 -8.99 -22.92
CA ASN A 7 -3.12 -10.32 -23.18
C ASN A 7 -4.24 -10.70 -22.21
N LYS A 8 -4.10 -10.35 -20.93
CA LYS A 8 -5.05 -10.72 -19.88
C LYS A 8 -5.09 -9.64 -18.81
N PRO A 9 -6.23 -9.49 -18.12
CA PRO A 9 -6.27 -8.67 -16.91
C PRO A 9 -5.26 -9.16 -15.89
N VAL A 10 -4.66 -8.23 -15.13
CA VAL A 10 -3.57 -8.52 -14.22
C VAL A 10 -3.98 -8.20 -12.78
N ILE A 11 -3.65 -9.09 -11.87
CA ILE A 11 -3.63 -8.84 -10.43
C ILE A 11 -2.18 -8.97 -10.00
N PHE A 12 -1.62 -7.94 -9.38
CA PHE A 12 -0.32 -8.10 -8.74
C PHE A 12 -0.41 -7.70 -7.28
N CYS A 13 0.42 -8.31 -6.45
CA CYS A 13 0.38 -8.10 -5.01
C CYS A 13 1.74 -8.27 -4.40
N GLY A 14 1.87 -7.79 -3.17
CA GLY A 14 3.05 -7.98 -2.35
C GLY A 14 3.54 -6.71 -1.72
N ASP A 15 4.73 -6.79 -1.14
CA ASP A 15 5.41 -5.69 -0.49
C ASP A 15 6.08 -4.81 -1.56
N LEU A 16 5.54 -3.63 -1.77
CA LEU A 16 6.11 -2.66 -2.72
C LEU A 16 7.08 -1.69 -2.05
N ASN A 17 7.27 -1.82 -0.74
CA ASN A 17 8.19 -1.01 0.05
C ASN A 17 7.96 0.51 -0.08
N VAL A 18 6.72 0.91 -0.30
CA VAL A 18 6.35 2.33 -0.39
C VAL A 18 4.97 2.56 0.19
N ALA A 19 4.83 3.61 1.02
CA ALA A 19 3.54 4.16 1.42
C ALA A 19 3.17 5.22 0.38
N HIS A 20 2.02 5.10 -0.26
CA HIS A 20 1.64 5.95 -1.40
C HIS A 20 1.33 7.38 -0.99
N LYS A 21 0.42 7.55 -0.03
CA LYS A 21 -0.07 8.86 0.42
C LYS A 21 0.30 9.11 1.87
N GLU A 22 0.13 10.36 2.33
CA GLU A 22 0.39 10.70 3.73
C GLU A 22 -0.49 9.91 4.70
N GLU A 23 -1.68 9.51 4.28
CA GLU A 23 -2.57 8.68 5.10
C GLU A 23 -2.11 7.21 5.20
N ASP A 24 -1.11 6.81 4.44
CA ASP A 24 -0.62 5.43 4.41
C ASP A 24 0.48 5.14 5.43
N LEU A 25 0.85 6.11 6.25
CA LEU A 25 1.79 5.89 7.36
C LEU A 25 1.47 6.82 8.53
N ALA A 26 1.93 6.42 9.72
CA ALA A 26 1.61 7.14 10.95
C ALA A 26 2.33 8.48 11.08
N ASN A 27 3.56 8.61 10.54
CA ASN A 27 4.41 9.78 10.70
C ASN A 27 4.89 10.34 9.36
N PRO A 28 3.97 10.86 8.51
CA PRO A 28 4.38 11.30 7.18
C PRO A 28 5.34 12.49 7.20
N SER A 29 5.13 13.43 8.11
CA SER A 29 5.96 14.66 8.17
C SER A 29 7.42 14.38 8.44
N SER A 30 7.74 13.38 9.27
CA SER A 30 9.12 13.05 9.61
C SER A 30 9.79 12.14 8.58
N ASN A 31 9.02 11.54 7.68
CA ASN A 31 9.53 10.57 6.72
C ASN A 31 9.59 11.09 5.28
N LYS A 32 8.87 12.15 4.95
CA LYS A 32 8.78 12.65 3.57
C LYS A 32 10.03 13.42 3.14
N THR A 33 10.21 13.51 1.83
CA THR A 33 11.19 14.40 1.22
C THR A 33 10.84 15.86 1.53
N THR A 34 11.83 16.65 1.92
CA THR A 34 11.68 18.09 2.10
C THR A 34 12.84 18.81 1.43
N LYS A 35 12.82 20.15 1.43
CA LYS A 35 13.92 20.96 0.88
C LYS A 35 15.26 20.68 1.57
N SER A 36 15.22 20.29 2.85
CA SER A 36 16.42 20.07 3.67
C SER A 36 16.77 18.59 3.84
N ARG A 37 15.88 17.64 3.46
CA ARG A 37 16.08 16.22 3.69
C ARG A 37 15.54 15.40 2.53
N PRO A 38 16.25 14.32 2.13
CA PRO A 38 15.80 13.45 1.04
C PRO A 38 14.56 12.61 1.40
N GLY A 39 14.26 12.48 2.71
CA GLY A 39 13.22 11.59 3.19
C GLY A 39 13.76 10.22 3.55
N ASN A 40 12.95 9.42 4.20
CA ASN A 40 13.30 8.05 4.59
C ASN A 40 12.80 7.06 3.55
N ALA A 41 13.52 5.94 3.41
CA ALA A 41 13.13 4.87 2.50
C ALA A 41 11.68 4.45 2.76
N GLY A 42 10.91 4.29 1.67
CA GLY A 42 9.49 3.97 1.72
C GLY A 42 8.57 5.18 1.59
N PHE A 43 9.08 6.39 1.74
CA PHE A 43 8.24 7.59 1.63
C PHE A 43 8.97 8.78 0.97
N THR A 44 9.97 8.53 0.15
CA THR A 44 10.62 9.57 -0.65
C THR A 44 9.71 9.96 -1.81
N ASP A 45 9.92 11.17 -2.33
CA ASP A 45 9.15 11.64 -3.49
C ASP A 45 9.28 10.69 -4.68
N GLU A 46 10.49 10.17 -4.92
CA GLU A 46 10.76 9.26 -6.04
C GLU A 46 9.99 7.95 -5.91
N GLU A 47 9.93 7.39 -4.71
CA GLU A 47 9.20 6.15 -4.45
C GLU A 47 7.70 6.37 -4.59
N ARG A 48 7.19 7.47 -4.06
CA ARG A 48 5.76 7.82 -4.17
C ARG A 48 5.36 8.07 -5.62
N GLU A 49 6.23 8.74 -6.37
CA GLU A 49 6.01 8.97 -7.81
C GLU A 49 5.97 7.65 -8.57
N GLY A 50 6.82 6.68 -8.20
CA GLY A 50 6.79 5.35 -8.78
C GLY A 50 5.42 4.69 -8.62
N PHE A 51 4.82 4.82 -7.44
CA PHE A 51 3.46 4.30 -7.21
C PHE A 51 2.42 5.11 -8.00
N ASP A 52 2.57 6.44 -8.06
CA ASP A 52 1.69 7.28 -8.88
C ASP A 52 1.70 6.81 -10.34
N ASN A 53 2.84 6.40 -10.86
CA ASN A 53 2.96 5.90 -12.22
C ASN A 53 2.16 4.61 -12.42
N ILE A 54 2.11 3.74 -11.41
CA ILE A 54 1.28 2.53 -11.43
C ILE A 54 -0.20 2.91 -11.54
N ILE A 55 -0.64 3.84 -10.71
CA ILE A 55 -2.03 4.30 -10.71
C ILE A 55 -2.37 5.02 -12.02
N ASN A 56 -1.48 5.87 -12.51
CA ASN A 56 -1.69 6.60 -13.76
C ASN A 56 -1.69 5.67 -14.99
N ALA A 57 -1.08 4.49 -14.87
CA ALA A 57 -1.16 3.47 -15.91
C ALA A 57 -2.51 2.74 -15.92
N GLY A 58 -3.39 3.02 -14.95
CA GLY A 58 -4.74 2.48 -14.88
C GLY A 58 -4.96 1.41 -13.81
N PHE A 59 -3.91 0.96 -13.13
CA PHE A 59 -4.06 -0.01 -12.05
C PHE A 59 -4.76 0.61 -10.85
N ILE A 60 -5.52 -0.22 -10.14
CA ILE A 60 -6.33 0.20 -8.99
C ILE A 60 -5.70 -0.33 -7.71
N ASP A 61 -5.48 0.56 -6.73
CA ASP A 61 -5.12 0.21 -5.36
C ASP A 61 -6.41 -0.26 -4.68
N THR A 62 -6.59 -1.58 -4.58
CA THR A 62 -7.86 -2.17 -4.19
C THR A 62 -8.32 -1.79 -2.80
N PHE A 63 -7.41 -1.67 -1.84
CA PHE A 63 -7.78 -1.33 -0.47
C PHE A 63 -8.47 0.04 -0.41
N ARG A 64 -7.97 1.00 -1.18
CA ARG A 64 -8.52 2.36 -1.18
C ARG A 64 -9.87 2.50 -1.85
N GLU A 65 -10.30 1.48 -2.58
CA GLU A 65 -11.67 1.45 -3.11
C GLU A 65 -12.71 1.24 -2.00
N TYR A 66 -12.33 0.62 -0.89
CA TYR A 66 -13.24 0.28 0.22
C TYR A 66 -12.96 1.03 1.50
N HIS A 67 -11.74 1.51 1.71
CA HIS A 67 -11.31 2.10 2.99
C HIS A 67 -10.57 3.40 2.75
N LYS A 68 -10.88 4.40 3.56
CA LYS A 68 -10.26 5.74 3.49
C LYS A 68 -9.63 6.12 4.82
N GLY A 69 -8.77 7.13 4.78
CA GLY A 69 -8.14 7.67 5.98
C GLY A 69 -6.90 6.91 6.44
N ASN A 70 -6.28 7.41 7.50
CA ASN A 70 -5.09 6.79 8.07
C ASN A 70 -5.45 5.74 9.13
N GLY A 71 -4.42 5.11 9.72
CA GLY A 71 -4.62 4.08 10.73
C GLY A 71 -4.70 2.66 10.17
N HIS A 72 -4.63 2.51 8.84
CA HIS A 72 -4.69 1.23 8.16
C HIS A 72 -3.29 0.87 7.67
N TYR A 73 -2.60 -0.02 8.38
CA TYR A 73 -1.20 -0.36 8.09
C TYR A 73 -1.02 -1.86 7.92
N THR A 74 0.04 -2.21 7.18
CA THR A 74 0.39 -3.61 6.91
C THR A 74 1.72 -4.01 7.52
N TRP A 75 2.49 -3.02 7.98
CA TRP A 75 3.80 -3.24 8.57
C TRP A 75 4.04 -2.29 9.74
N TRP A 76 4.69 -2.80 10.76
CA TRP A 76 5.13 -2.03 11.93
C TRP A 76 6.53 -2.47 12.32
N SER A 77 7.36 -1.51 12.74
CA SER A 77 8.68 -1.86 13.30
C SER A 77 8.51 -2.73 14.55
N TYR A 78 9.44 -3.61 14.79
CA TYR A 78 9.50 -4.35 16.07
C TYR A 78 9.92 -3.46 17.24
N MET A 79 10.49 -2.28 16.96
CA MET A 79 11.04 -1.39 17.98
C MET A 79 9.97 -0.52 18.62
N GLY A 80 10.16 -0.22 19.93
CA GLY A 80 9.36 0.78 20.64
C GLY A 80 7.87 0.48 20.76
N GLY A 81 7.46 -0.78 20.61
CA GLY A 81 6.04 -1.14 20.69
C GLY A 81 5.20 -0.52 19.58
N ALA A 82 5.79 -0.31 18.41
CA ALA A 82 5.12 0.38 17.30
C ALA A 82 3.77 -0.24 16.93
N ARG A 83 3.68 -1.57 16.89
CA ARG A 83 2.44 -2.26 16.51
C ARG A 83 1.34 -2.05 17.56
N ALA A 84 1.69 -2.14 18.84
CA ALA A 84 0.72 -1.91 19.92
C ALA A 84 0.18 -0.49 19.90
N ARG A 85 1.00 0.49 19.49
CA ARG A 85 0.60 1.89 19.36
C ARG A 85 0.04 2.23 17.99
N ASN A 86 0.00 1.24 17.08
CA ASN A 86 -0.40 1.39 15.68
C ASN A 86 0.39 2.50 14.95
N VAL A 87 1.69 2.51 15.15
CA VAL A 87 2.60 3.40 14.42
C VAL A 87 3.21 2.59 13.28
N GLY A 88 2.52 2.57 12.17
CA GLY A 88 2.86 1.68 11.07
C GLY A 88 2.81 2.33 9.70
N TRP A 89 2.93 1.47 8.68
CA TRP A 89 2.97 1.83 7.27
C TRP A 89 2.12 0.86 6.47
N ARG A 90 1.42 1.35 5.48
CA ARG A 90 0.75 0.50 4.49
C ARG A 90 1.66 0.40 3.27
N ILE A 91 2.35 -0.72 3.16
CA ILE A 91 3.34 -0.96 2.10
C ILE A 91 3.10 -2.24 1.31
N ASP A 92 2.11 -3.02 1.70
CA ASP A 92 1.69 -4.24 1.00
C ASP A 92 0.36 -3.97 0.30
N TYR A 93 0.25 -4.38 -0.95
CA TYR A 93 -0.86 -4.00 -1.82
C TYR A 93 -1.37 -5.16 -2.64
N PHE A 94 -2.67 -5.08 -2.99
CA PHE A 94 -3.23 -5.72 -4.16
C PHE A 94 -3.60 -4.63 -5.15
N CYS A 95 -3.06 -4.71 -6.35
CA CYS A 95 -3.41 -3.80 -7.44
C CYS A 95 -3.95 -4.61 -8.60
N ILE A 96 -4.98 -4.09 -9.25
CA ILE A 96 -5.68 -4.83 -10.31
C ILE A 96 -5.86 -3.97 -11.57
N SER A 97 -5.97 -4.66 -12.71
CA SER A 97 -6.41 -4.03 -13.95
C SER A 97 -7.82 -3.45 -13.77
N PRO A 98 -8.13 -2.30 -14.40
CA PRO A 98 -9.45 -1.68 -14.23
C PRO A 98 -10.60 -2.58 -14.67
N SER A 99 -10.38 -3.49 -15.62
CA SER A 99 -11.41 -4.44 -16.08
C SER A 99 -11.85 -5.43 -15.00
N LEU A 100 -11.04 -5.62 -13.95
CA LEU A 100 -11.37 -6.53 -12.85
C LEU A 100 -12.17 -5.86 -11.73
N LYS A 101 -12.37 -4.55 -11.81
CA LYS A 101 -13.08 -3.82 -10.75
C LYS A 101 -14.48 -4.36 -10.51
N SER A 102 -15.18 -4.76 -11.56
CA SER A 102 -16.56 -5.25 -11.48
C SER A 102 -16.71 -6.58 -10.74
N ILE A 103 -15.66 -7.39 -10.68
CA ILE A 103 -15.68 -8.67 -9.96
C ILE A 103 -15.06 -8.59 -8.56
N MET A 104 -14.47 -7.47 -8.20
CA MET A 104 -13.91 -7.26 -6.87
C MET A 104 -15.05 -7.03 -5.88
N THR A 105 -15.04 -7.75 -4.76
CA THR A 105 -16.08 -7.65 -3.74
C THR A 105 -15.57 -7.05 -2.43
N ASP A 106 -14.29 -7.18 -2.12
CA ASP A 106 -13.69 -6.56 -0.94
C ASP A 106 -12.17 -6.58 -1.04
N SER A 107 -11.54 -5.67 -0.30
CA SER A 107 -10.08 -5.64 -0.11
C SER A 107 -9.83 -5.17 1.32
N SER A 108 -9.08 -5.97 2.09
CA SER A 108 -8.93 -5.74 3.53
C SER A 108 -7.52 -6.06 4.02
N ILE A 109 -7.28 -5.61 5.25
CA ILE A 109 -6.05 -5.85 6.01
C ILE A 109 -6.46 -6.62 7.25
N LEU A 110 -5.62 -7.56 7.70
CA LEU A 110 -5.88 -8.35 8.90
C LEU A 110 -4.84 -8.02 9.99
N PRO A 111 -4.93 -6.85 10.63
CA PRO A 111 -3.87 -6.37 11.54
C PRO A 111 -3.74 -7.17 12.82
N GLU A 112 -4.74 -7.97 13.20
CA GLU A 112 -4.69 -8.82 14.38
C GLU A 112 -3.92 -10.12 14.16
N VAL A 113 -3.61 -10.49 12.91
CA VAL A 113 -2.90 -11.74 12.63
C VAL A 113 -1.42 -11.52 12.86
N MET A 114 -0.88 -12.25 13.82
CA MET A 114 0.52 -12.15 14.25
C MET A 114 1.40 -13.20 13.58
N GLY A 115 2.71 -13.12 13.79
CA GLY A 115 3.69 -14.09 13.26
C GLY A 115 4.71 -13.45 12.33
N SER A 116 4.54 -12.16 12.00
CA SER A 116 5.44 -11.39 11.14
C SER A 116 5.35 -9.92 11.54
N ASP A 117 6.31 -9.12 11.13
CA ASP A 117 6.21 -7.65 11.25
C ASP A 117 5.27 -7.05 10.19
N HIS A 118 4.87 -7.85 9.21
CA HIS A 118 3.74 -7.54 8.32
C HIS A 118 2.49 -8.28 8.80
N CYS A 119 1.33 -7.78 8.42
CA CYS A 119 0.08 -8.53 8.55
C CYS A 119 -0.43 -8.95 7.16
N PRO A 120 -1.33 -9.95 7.10
CA PRO A 120 -1.91 -10.37 5.83
C PRO A 120 -2.78 -9.29 5.21
N ILE A 121 -2.82 -9.28 3.89
CA ILE A 121 -3.79 -8.51 3.11
C ILE A 121 -4.66 -9.50 2.33
N VAL A 122 -5.90 -9.11 2.05
CA VAL A 122 -6.88 -9.98 1.40
C VAL A 122 -7.58 -9.23 0.29
N LEU A 123 -7.72 -9.89 -0.85
CA LEU A 123 -8.56 -9.42 -1.95
C LEU A 123 -9.61 -10.49 -2.24
N ASN A 124 -10.88 -10.09 -2.22
CA ASN A 124 -11.99 -10.98 -2.58
C ASN A 124 -12.51 -10.61 -3.96
N ILE A 125 -12.56 -11.61 -4.83
CA ILE A 125 -13.15 -11.48 -6.17
C ILE A 125 -14.20 -12.55 -6.36
N ASN A 126 -15.14 -12.26 -7.22
CA ASN A 126 -16.27 -13.18 -7.46
C ASN A 126 -16.16 -13.86 -8.82
#